data_b150088c3be75e233068d51bad95b2ee
#
_entry.id   b150088c3be75e233068d51bad95b2ee
#
_cell.length_a   1.000
_cell.length_b   1.000
_cell.length_c   1.000
_cell.angle_alpha   90.00
_cell.angle_beta   90.00
_cell.angle_gamma   90.00
#
_symmetry.space_group_name_H-M   'P 1'
#
loop_
_entity.id
_entity.type
_entity.pdbx_description
1 polymer ?
#
loop_
_entity_poly.entity_id
_entity_poly.type
_entity_poly.pdbx_seq_one_letter_code
_entity_poly.pdbx_strand_id
1 'polypeptide(L)'
;MNLAIEAPRVSLSRGDSYGAGDLYLQPINLGWNTKHADVIAWYGLFGPTGRYAPGANNNRGLGMWSHELALGSTVYFDDKKTLHASALGAYELHSQKKDSDVRVGQLLTIEGGLGTTLKQALNVGMAYYLQWKLTEDSGLGLPPLVENRLGKNRNFGLGPEVSMALPLSKDFSKLMVLTFRYLWETGTRVDTKGNILAFSLTFKVH
;
A
#
# COMPACT_ATOMS: atom_id res chain seq x y z
N MET A 1 4.38 41.80 38.88
CA MET A 1 4.89 41.53 37.51
C MET A 1 4.30 40.17 37.12
N ASN A 2 3.12 40.16 36.44
CA ASN A 2 2.44 38.91 36.05
C ASN A 2 2.88 38.58 34.64
N LEU A 3 3.67 37.53 34.50
CA LEU A 3 3.99 36.95 33.20
C LEU A 3 2.79 36.05 32.78
N ALA A 4 1.97 36.54 31.89
CA ALA A 4 0.98 35.72 31.19
C ALA A 4 1.70 35.01 30.05
N ILE A 5 1.90 33.69 30.16
CA ILE A 5 2.35 32.83 29.06
C ILE A 5 1.10 32.49 28.27
N GLU A 6 0.88 33.18 27.14
CA GLU A 6 -0.12 32.77 26.17
C GLU A 6 0.38 31.52 25.38
N ALA A 7 -0.20 30.37 25.67
CA ALA A 7 0.01 29.19 24.85
C ALA A 7 -0.63 29.40 23.46
N PRO A 8 0.05 29.05 22.36
CA PRO A 8 -0.55 29.18 21.04
C PRO A 8 -1.79 28.30 20.94
N ARG A 9 -2.96 28.90 20.68
CA ARG A 9 -4.20 28.17 20.40
C ARG A 9 -4.03 27.46 19.07
N VAL A 10 -3.79 26.15 19.11
CA VAL A 10 -3.90 25.29 17.93
C VAL A 10 -5.38 25.16 17.60
N SER A 11 -5.86 25.95 16.63
CA SER A 11 -7.19 25.76 16.06
C SER A 11 -7.14 24.60 15.06
N LEU A 12 -7.58 23.44 15.48
CA LEU A 12 -7.87 22.32 14.58
C LEU A 12 -9.18 22.61 13.83
N SER A 13 -9.09 23.29 12.70
CA SER A 13 -10.23 23.39 11.78
C SER A 13 -10.34 22.09 11.00
N ARG A 14 -11.28 21.23 11.37
CA ARG A 14 -11.62 20.00 10.65
C ARG A 14 -12.53 20.37 9.48
N GLY A 15 -11.95 20.66 8.35
CA GLY A 15 -12.69 20.83 7.10
C GLY A 15 -12.87 19.47 6.42
N ASP A 16 -13.92 18.75 6.72
CA ASP A 16 -14.29 17.53 6.01
C ASP A 16 -14.87 17.91 4.63
N SER A 17 -14.00 17.94 3.62
CA SER A 17 -14.43 18.17 2.24
C SER A 17 -14.28 16.88 1.43
N TYR A 18 -15.39 16.40 0.84
CA TYR A 18 -15.35 15.26 -0.09
C TYR A 18 -14.66 15.62 -1.41
N GLY A 19 -14.06 14.62 -2.08
CA GLY A 19 -13.45 14.80 -3.40
C GLY A 19 -12.59 13.62 -3.83
N ALA A 20 -12.26 13.61 -5.12
CA ALA A 20 -11.40 12.60 -5.70
C ALA A 20 -9.96 12.72 -5.22
N GLY A 21 -9.30 11.58 -5.01
CA GLY A 21 -7.87 11.47 -4.78
C GLY A 21 -7.08 11.47 -6.10
N ASP A 22 -5.85 10.99 -6.02
CA ASP A 22 -5.00 10.82 -7.19
C ASP A 22 -5.49 9.65 -8.05
N LEU A 23 -5.35 9.80 -9.37
CA LEU A 23 -5.66 8.75 -10.34
C LEU A 23 -4.51 7.75 -10.41
N TYR A 24 -4.83 6.47 -10.31
CA TYR A 24 -3.89 5.39 -10.60
C TYR A 24 -4.23 4.73 -11.93
N LEU A 25 -3.23 4.60 -12.79
CA LEU A 25 -3.31 3.93 -14.07
C LEU A 25 -2.28 2.80 -14.12
N GLN A 26 -2.68 1.68 -14.68
CA GLN A 26 -1.82 0.51 -14.87
C GLN A 26 -1.80 0.14 -16.37
N PRO A 27 -1.01 0.87 -17.19
CA PRO A 27 -1.03 0.70 -18.66
C PRO A 27 -0.42 -0.62 -19.10
N ILE A 28 0.44 -1.22 -18.30
CA ILE A 28 1.07 -2.50 -18.61
C ILE A 28 0.80 -3.45 -17.44
N ASN A 29 0.19 -4.59 -17.74
CA ASN A 29 -0.04 -5.68 -16.81
C ASN A 29 0.15 -7.00 -17.56
N LEU A 30 1.15 -7.76 -17.14
CA LEU A 30 1.55 -9.02 -17.76
C LEU A 30 1.37 -10.15 -16.75
N GLY A 31 0.87 -11.28 -17.22
CA GLY A 31 0.67 -12.45 -16.38
C GLY A 31 1.03 -13.74 -17.10
N TRP A 32 1.70 -14.62 -16.38
CA TRP A 32 2.10 -15.94 -16.85
C TRP A 32 1.64 -17.01 -15.86
N ASN A 33 0.91 -18.00 -16.36
CA ASN A 33 0.43 -19.11 -15.55
C ASN A 33 1.17 -20.39 -15.95
N THR A 34 1.74 -21.06 -14.96
CA THR A 34 2.38 -22.36 -15.13
C THR A 34 1.73 -23.41 -14.22
N LYS A 35 2.19 -24.65 -14.32
CA LYS A 35 1.67 -25.73 -13.47
C LYS A 35 1.91 -25.45 -11.99
N HIS A 36 3.08 -24.92 -11.65
CA HIS A 36 3.53 -24.75 -10.24
C HIS A 36 3.73 -23.31 -9.81
N ALA A 37 3.57 -22.34 -10.71
CA ALA A 37 3.70 -20.93 -10.37
C ALA A 37 2.86 -20.05 -11.29
N ASP A 38 2.33 -18.99 -10.72
CA ASP A 38 1.77 -17.85 -11.46
C ASP A 38 2.67 -16.66 -11.22
N VAL A 39 2.98 -15.91 -12.28
CA VAL A 39 3.85 -14.74 -12.24
C VAL A 39 3.10 -13.54 -12.80
N ILE A 40 3.24 -12.40 -12.16
CA ILE A 40 2.66 -11.13 -12.62
C ILE A 40 3.73 -10.05 -12.62
N ALA A 41 3.65 -9.15 -13.58
CA ALA A 41 4.47 -7.95 -13.61
C ALA A 41 3.64 -6.79 -14.14
N TRP A 42 3.79 -5.60 -13.53
CA TRP A 42 3.11 -4.42 -14.05
C TRP A 42 3.94 -3.15 -13.89
N TYR A 43 3.54 -2.16 -14.66
CA TYR A 43 3.93 -0.77 -14.47
C TYR A 43 2.68 0.04 -14.14
N GLY A 44 2.75 0.80 -13.05
CA GLY A 44 1.71 1.68 -12.57
C GLY A 44 2.17 3.14 -12.53
N LEU A 45 1.22 4.05 -12.64
CA LEU A 45 1.44 5.48 -12.62
C LEU A 45 0.36 6.16 -11.78
N PHE A 46 0.75 6.84 -10.70
CA PHE A 46 -0.12 7.74 -9.95
C PHE A 46 0.05 9.16 -10.49
N GLY A 47 -1.05 9.75 -10.93
CA GLY A 47 -1.09 11.15 -11.40
C GLY A 47 -1.63 12.06 -10.30
N PRO A 48 -1.05 13.26 -10.09
CA PRO A 48 -1.46 14.20 -9.05
C PRO A 48 -2.76 14.95 -9.42
N THR A 49 -3.85 14.19 -9.54
CA THR A 49 -5.17 14.70 -9.92
C THR A 49 -6.01 15.12 -8.70
N GLY A 50 -5.66 14.63 -7.51
CA GLY A 50 -6.28 15.03 -6.26
C GLY A 50 -5.87 16.44 -5.84
N ARG A 51 -6.70 17.06 -5.02
CA ARG A 51 -6.37 18.37 -4.45
C ARG A 51 -5.10 18.29 -3.62
N TYR A 52 -4.14 19.15 -3.92
CA TYR A 52 -2.91 19.31 -3.16
C TYR A 52 -2.53 20.78 -3.04
N ALA A 53 -2.16 21.21 -1.82
CA ALA A 53 -1.50 22.46 -1.53
C ALA A 53 -0.45 22.23 -0.44
N PRO A 54 0.78 22.78 -0.56
CA PRO A 54 1.81 22.63 0.47
C PRO A 54 1.31 23.12 1.84
N GLY A 55 1.54 22.30 2.89
CA GLY A 55 1.14 22.64 4.28
C GLY A 55 -0.35 22.56 4.58
N ALA A 56 -1.23 22.26 3.61
CA ALA A 56 -2.63 22.11 3.88
C ALA A 56 -2.94 20.76 4.56
N ASN A 57 -3.83 20.77 5.55
CA ASN A 57 -4.25 19.57 6.30
C ASN A 57 -5.44 18.84 5.65
N ASN A 58 -5.96 19.34 4.52
CA ASN A 58 -7.09 18.76 3.78
C ASN A 58 -6.70 18.31 2.36
N ASN A 59 -5.45 17.97 2.15
CA ASN A 59 -4.96 17.38 0.90
C ASN A 59 -5.60 16.00 0.70
N ARG A 60 -5.98 15.70 -0.56
CA ARG A 60 -6.54 14.40 -0.99
C ARG A 60 -5.64 13.70 -1.98
N GLY A 61 -4.72 14.43 -2.60
CA GLY A 61 -3.67 13.94 -3.45
C GLY A 61 -2.32 14.15 -2.81
N LEU A 62 -1.33 13.42 -3.33
CA LEU A 62 0.07 13.49 -2.89
C LEU A 62 0.81 14.69 -3.52
N GLY A 63 0.22 15.28 -4.58
CA GLY A 63 0.79 16.41 -5.31
C GLY A 63 2.04 16.06 -6.12
N MET A 64 2.25 14.79 -6.45
CA MET A 64 3.42 14.32 -7.20
C MET A 64 3.04 13.17 -8.12
N TRP A 65 3.81 13.00 -9.19
CA TRP A 65 3.78 11.78 -9.99
C TRP A 65 4.54 10.67 -9.26
N SER A 66 3.97 9.47 -9.26
CA SER A 66 4.65 8.28 -8.74
C SER A 66 4.60 7.18 -9.77
N HIS A 67 5.76 6.61 -10.07
CA HIS A 67 5.93 5.46 -10.96
C HIS A 67 6.12 4.22 -10.12
N GLU A 68 5.39 3.16 -10.42
CA GLU A 68 5.45 1.88 -9.73
C GLU A 68 5.87 0.78 -10.72
N LEU A 69 6.89 0.03 -10.35
CA LEU A 69 7.30 -1.20 -11.03
C LEU A 69 7.06 -2.36 -10.07
N ALA A 70 6.28 -3.34 -10.49
CA ALA A 70 5.98 -4.48 -9.64
C ALA A 70 6.20 -5.81 -10.34
N LEU A 71 6.68 -6.77 -9.56
CA LEU A 71 6.88 -8.16 -9.95
C LEU A 71 6.42 -9.06 -8.80
N GLY A 72 5.56 -10.02 -9.10
CA GLY A 72 5.05 -10.96 -8.12
C GLY A 72 4.99 -12.38 -8.64
N SER A 73 5.00 -13.33 -7.70
CA SER A 73 4.79 -14.74 -8.00
C SER A 73 4.01 -15.41 -6.87
N THR A 74 3.18 -16.36 -7.26
CA THR A 74 2.59 -17.36 -6.36
C THR A 74 3.12 -18.72 -6.77
N VAL A 75 3.74 -19.43 -5.84
CA VAL A 75 4.26 -20.79 -6.03
C VAL A 75 3.32 -21.78 -5.36
N TYR A 76 3.02 -22.85 -6.04
CA TYR A 76 2.15 -23.92 -5.56
C TYR A 76 2.98 -25.16 -5.23
N PHE A 77 2.77 -25.71 -4.04
CA PHE A 77 3.52 -26.86 -3.53
C PHE A 77 2.86 -28.21 -3.83
N ASP A 78 1.64 -28.16 -4.37
CA ASP A 78 0.89 -29.36 -4.77
C ASP A 78 0.21 -29.20 -6.14
N ASP A 79 -0.04 -30.32 -6.83
CA ASP A 79 -0.66 -30.33 -8.17
C ASP A 79 -2.10 -29.76 -8.17
N LYS A 80 -2.78 -29.76 -7.03
CA LYS A 80 -4.12 -29.17 -6.88
C LYS A 80 -4.11 -27.69 -6.62
N LYS A 81 -2.91 -27.07 -6.52
CA LYS A 81 -2.73 -25.65 -6.20
C LYS A 81 -3.40 -25.25 -4.88
N THR A 82 -3.43 -26.17 -3.91
CA THR A 82 -4.08 -25.90 -2.61
C THR A 82 -3.14 -25.24 -1.63
N LEU A 83 -1.90 -25.69 -1.53
CA LEU A 83 -0.88 -25.09 -0.68
C LEU A 83 -0.01 -24.15 -1.52
N HIS A 84 0.09 -22.89 -1.10
CA HIS A 84 0.80 -21.88 -1.88
C HIS A 84 1.51 -20.86 -1.00
N ALA A 85 2.56 -20.26 -1.57
CA ALA A 85 3.23 -19.08 -1.05
C ALA A 85 3.28 -18.00 -2.13
N SER A 86 3.10 -16.76 -1.75
CA SER A 86 3.16 -15.61 -2.64
C SER A 86 4.13 -14.55 -2.15
N ALA A 87 4.75 -13.86 -3.09
CA ALA A 87 5.51 -12.65 -2.86
C ALA A 87 5.32 -11.68 -4.04
N LEU A 88 5.17 -10.41 -3.73
CA LEU A 88 5.07 -9.30 -4.66
C LEU A 88 6.04 -8.21 -4.22
N GLY A 89 6.96 -7.82 -5.05
CA GLY A 89 7.82 -6.65 -4.86
C GLY A 89 7.30 -5.48 -5.69
N ALA A 90 7.08 -4.34 -5.08
CA ALA A 90 6.72 -3.08 -5.72
C ALA A 90 7.77 -2.01 -5.39
N TYR A 91 8.31 -1.38 -6.42
CA TYR A 91 9.29 -0.31 -6.31
C TYR A 91 8.70 0.99 -6.83
N GLU A 92 8.75 2.03 -6.00
CA GLU A 92 8.15 3.32 -6.30
C GLU A 92 9.19 4.42 -6.41
N LEU A 93 9.05 5.21 -7.49
CA LEU A 93 9.82 6.42 -7.80
C LEU A 93 8.89 7.62 -7.80
N HIS A 94 9.28 8.69 -7.13
CA HIS A 94 8.46 9.88 -7.00
C HIS A 94 9.09 11.10 -7.66
N SER A 95 8.26 11.93 -8.31
CA SER A 95 8.67 13.27 -8.76
C SER A 95 8.70 14.23 -7.56
N GLN A 96 9.18 15.43 -7.80
CA GLN A 96 9.02 16.56 -6.88
C GLN A 96 7.52 16.85 -6.69
N LYS A 97 7.13 17.22 -5.46
CA LYS A 97 5.77 17.65 -5.15
C LYS A 97 5.47 19.01 -5.80
N LYS A 98 4.24 19.18 -6.24
CA LYS A 98 3.76 20.42 -6.82
C LYS A 98 3.93 21.59 -5.83
N ASP A 99 4.35 22.73 -6.33
CA ASP A 99 4.52 23.98 -5.57
C ASP A 99 5.38 23.82 -4.30
N SER A 100 6.37 22.93 -4.34
CA SER A 100 7.25 22.60 -3.21
C SER A 100 8.58 22.04 -3.72
N ASP A 101 9.67 22.25 -2.98
CA ASP A 101 10.97 21.62 -3.28
C ASP A 101 11.08 20.19 -2.75
N VAL A 102 10.05 19.69 -2.08
CA VAL A 102 10.04 18.37 -1.47
C VAL A 102 9.93 17.28 -2.53
N ARG A 103 10.85 16.32 -2.48
CA ARG A 103 10.80 15.06 -3.21
C ARG A 103 10.80 13.92 -2.21
N VAL A 104 9.78 13.06 -2.29
CA VAL A 104 9.68 11.86 -1.47
C VAL A 104 10.72 10.82 -1.92
N GLY A 105 11.37 10.18 -0.96
CA GLY A 105 12.32 9.10 -1.23
C GLY A 105 11.66 7.89 -1.88
N GLN A 106 12.49 7.08 -2.53
CA GLN A 106 12.07 5.85 -3.19
C GLN A 106 11.58 4.82 -2.16
N LEU A 107 10.52 4.09 -2.50
CA LEU A 107 9.95 3.05 -1.66
C LEU A 107 10.13 1.68 -2.30
N LEU A 108 10.44 0.68 -1.48
CA LEU A 108 10.35 -0.73 -1.83
C LEU A 108 9.38 -1.40 -0.86
N THR A 109 8.34 -1.98 -1.41
CA THR A 109 7.38 -2.78 -0.66
C THR A 109 7.45 -4.23 -1.12
N ILE A 110 7.56 -5.16 -0.19
CA ILE A 110 7.40 -6.59 -0.46
C ILE A 110 6.21 -7.06 0.36
N GLU A 111 5.21 -7.61 -0.30
CA GLU A 111 4.05 -8.19 0.35
C GLU A 111 3.76 -9.59 -0.16
N GLY A 112 3.07 -10.38 0.64
CA GLY A 112 2.72 -11.73 0.25
C GLY A 112 2.08 -12.53 1.37
N GLY A 113 2.13 -13.84 1.22
CA GLY A 113 1.55 -14.74 2.20
C GLY A 113 1.88 -16.20 1.96
N LEU A 114 1.54 -17.00 2.95
CA LEU A 114 1.53 -18.45 2.89
C LEU A 114 0.13 -18.91 3.26
N GLY A 115 -0.49 -19.75 2.43
CA GLY A 115 -1.88 -20.13 2.67
C GLY A 115 -2.25 -21.47 2.05
N THR A 116 -3.44 -21.92 2.41
CA THR A 116 -4.06 -23.09 1.85
C THR A 116 -5.49 -22.82 1.41
N THR A 117 -5.86 -23.36 0.24
CA THR A 117 -7.21 -23.25 -0.29
C THR A 117 -8.02 -24.49 0.07
N LEU A 118 -9.07 -24.31 0.85
CA LEU A 118 -9.98 -25.34 1.30
C LEU A 118 -11.24 -25.36 0.42
N LYS A 119 -11.67 -26.53 0.01
CA LYS A 119 -12.90 -26.74 -0.81
C LYS A 119 -13.00 -25.82 -2.04
N GLN A 120 -11.85 -25.42 -2.62
CA GLN A 120 -11.74 -24.56 -3.79
C GLN A 120 -12.36 -23.14 -3.65
N ALA A 121 -12.80 -22.77 -2.46
CA ALA A 121 -13.50 -21.52 -2.23
C ALA A 121 -12.96 -20.70 -1.05
N LEU A 122 -12.40 -21.35 -0.05
CA LEU A 122 -11.91 -20.69 1.16
C LEU A 122 -10.40 -20.78 1.21
N ASN A 123 -9.74 -19.63 1.23
CA ASN A 123 -8.31 -19.51 1.46
C ASN A 123 -8.05 -19.06 2.89
N VAL A 124 -7.18 -19.74 3.60
CA VAL A 124 -6.77 -19.40 4.96
C VAL A 124 -5.25 -19.39 5.03
N GLY A 125 -4.69 -18.34 5.60
CA GLY A 125 -3.25 -18.21 5.64
C GLY A 125 -2.75 -17.08 6.53
N MET A 126 -1.48 -16.80 6.36
CA MET A 126 -0.78 -15.67 6.95
C MET A 126 -0.34 -14.73 5.83
N ALA A 127 -0.60 -13.45 6.01
CA ALA A 127 -0.12 -12.41 5.12
C ALA A 127 0.98 -11.60 5.80
N TYR A 128 1.87 -11.03 5.00
CA TYR A 128 2.91 -10.14 5.48
C TYR A 128 3.12 -8.97 4.52
N TYR A 129 3.66 -7.88 5.04
CA TYR A 129 4.27 -6.83 4.23
C TYR A 129 5.56 -6.33 4.89
N LEU A 130 6.48 -5.90 4.05
CA LEU A 130 7.77 -5.34 4.42
C LEU A 130 7.97 -4.10 3.54
N GLN A 131 8.06 -2.93 4.15
CA GLN A 131 8.25 -1.68 3.42
C GLN A 131 9.51 -0.97 3.89
N TRP A 132 10.29 -0.49 2.95
CA TRP A 132 11.50 0.31 3.19
C TRP A 132 11.49 1.57 2.34
N LYS A 133 11.82 2.68 2.96
CA LYS A 133 12.26 3.85 2.23
C LYS A 133 13.75 3.71 1.93
N LEU A 134 14.11 3.58 0.64
CA LEU A 134 15.47 3.32 0.18
C LEU A 134 16.32 4.58 0.16
N THR A 135 15.73 5.72 -0.20
CA THR A 135 16.38 7.04 -0.20
C THR A 135 15.64 7.99 0.73
N GLU A 136 16.33 8.99 1.22
CA GLU A 136 15.76 10.04 2.06
C GLU A 136 14.87 10.99 1.24
N ASP A 137 13.93 11.67 1.92
CA ASP A 137 13.23 12.79 1.34
C ASP A 137 14.21 13.95 1.16
N SER A 138 14.02 14.76 0.16
CA SER A 138 14.84 15.95 -0.09
C SER A 138 13.97 17.21 -0.17
N GLY A 139 14.57 18.37 0.01
CA GLY A 139 13.88 19.67 -0.09
C GLY A 139 13.02 20.02 1.11
N LEU A 140 13.17 19.34 2.24
CA LEU A 140 12.38 19.60 3.46
C LEU A 140 12.79 20.91 4.15
N GLY A 141 13.95 21.49 3.81
CA GLY A 141 14.48 22.69 4.44
C GLY A 141 14.85 22.52 5.92
N LEU A 142 14.98 21.27 6.38
CA LEU A 142 15.34 20.94 7.75
C LEU A 142 16.88 20.89 7.91
N PRO A 143 17.41 21.16 9.12
CA PRO A 143 18.83 20.95 9.39
C PRO A 143 19.22 19.49 9.08
N PRO A 144 20.43 19.22 8.52
CA PRO A 144 20.85 17.87 8.12
C PRO A 144 20.76 16.80 9.21
N LEU A 145 20.95 17.20 10.48
CA LEU A 145 20.81 16.29 11.62
C LEU A 145 19.38 15.80 11.85
N VAL A 146 18.38 16.61 11.51
CA VAL A 146 16.95 16.27 11.63
C VAL A 146 16.51 15.49 10.40
N GLU A 147 16.94 15.92 9.22
CA GLU A 147 16.65 15.27 7.94
C GLU A 147 17.15 13.81 7.94
N ASN A 148 18.39 13.57 8.36
CA ASN A 148 18.97 12.22 8.49
C ASN A 148 18.26 11.34 9.53
N ARG A 149 17.60 11.89 10.53
CA ARG A 149 16.84 11.12 11.52
C ARG A 149 15.45 10.72 11.02
N LEU A 150 14.85 11.52 10.15
CA LEU A 150 13.53 11.26 9.56
C LEU A 150 13.61 10.40 8.29
N GLY A 151 14.82 10.25 7.70
CA GLY A 151 15.01 9.87 6.30
C GLY A 151 14.57 8.48 5.89
N LYS A 152 14.89 7.45 6.65
CA LYS A 152 14.68 6.05 6.22
C LYS A 152 13.74 5.33 7.18
N ASN A 153 12.43 5.47 6.92
CA ASN A 153 11.45 4.68 7.65
C ASN A 153 11.36 3.24 7.10
N ARG A 154 10.89 2.35 7.95
CA ARG A 154 10.55 0.97 7.60
C ARG A 154 9.34 0.54 8.40
N ASN A 155 8.48 -0.25 7.77
CA ASN A 155 7.30 -0.81 8.39
C ASN A 155 7.17 -2.28 8.02
N PHE A 156 6.95 -3.14 9.00
CA PHE A 156 6.75 -4.56 8.82
C PHE A 156 5.47 -4.99 9.50
N GLY A 157 4.67 -5.77 8.81
CA GLY A 157 3.44 -6.34 9.35
C GLY A 157 3.30 -7.81 8.98
N LEU A 158 2.71 -8.56 9.89
CA LEU A 158 2.41 -9.98 9.74
C LEU A 158 1.09 -10.28 10.43
N GLY A 159 0.28 -11.16 9.84
CA GLY A 159 -0.95 -11.60 10.50
C GLY A 159 -1.85 -12.49 9.66
N PRO A 160 -2.96 -12.96 10.21
CA PRO A 160 -3.89 -13.86 9.54
C PRO A 160 -4.62 -13.18 8.39
N GLU A 161 -4.88 -13.98 7.35
CA GLU A 161 -5.73 -13.65 6.23
C GLU A 161 -6.70 -14.77 5.93
N VAL A 162 -7.94 -14.40 5.64
CA VAL A 162 -8.98 -15.30 5.16
C VAL A 162 -9.63 -14.69 3.94
N SER A 163 -9.69 -15.45 2.85
CA SER A 163 -10.39 -15.04 1.63
C SER A 163 -11.41 -16.10 1.23
N MET A 164 -12.57 -15.67 0.79
CA MET A 164 -13.64 -16.55 0.35
C MET A 164 -14.16 -16.15 -1.03
N ALA A 165 -14.12 -17.09 -1.97
CA ALA A 165 -14.69 -16.93 -3.30
C ALA A 165 -16.15 -17.41 -3.32
N LEU A 166 -17.06 -16.53 -3.67
CA LEU A 166 -18.50 -16.78 -3.76
C LEU A 166 -18.93 -16.69 -5.22
N PRO A 167 -19.43 -17.77 -5.83
CA PRO A 167 -19.99 -17.69 -7.17
C PRO A 167 -21.31 -16.91 -7.12
N LEU A 168 -21.44 -15.90 -7.99
CA LEU A 168 -22.65 -15.11 -8.18
C LEU A 168 -23.51 -15.62 -9.33
N SER A 169 -22.97 -16.56 -10.13
CA SER A 169 -23.68 -17.24 -11.23
C SER A 169 -23.40 -18.74 -11.21
N LYS A 170 -24.32 -19.52 -11.73
CA LYS A 170 -24.22 -20.99 -11.76
C LYS A 170 -23.07 -21.49 -12.66
N ASP A 171 -22.68 -20.72 -13.65
CA ASP A 171 -21.60 -21.00 -14.60
C ASP A 171 -20.24 -20.48 -14.14
N PHE A 172 -20.16 -19.91 -12.93
CA PHE A 172 -18.95 -19.27 -12.37
C PHE A 172 -18.40 -18.11 -13.19
N SER A 173 -19.15 -17.57 -14.16
CA SER A 173 -18.73 -16.41 -14.94
C SER A 173 -18.62 -15.14 -14.09
N LYS A 174 -19.39 -15.08 -12.99
CA LYS A 174 -19.35 -13.99 -12.02
C LYS A 174 -18.93 -14.52 -10.65
N LEU A 175 -17.87 -13.94 -10.13
CA LEU A 175 -17.33 -14.28 -8.82
C LEU A 175 -17.21 -13.04 -7.95
N MET A 176 -17.48 -13.20 -6.67
CA MET A 176 -17.19 -12.24 -5.63
C MET A 176 -16.15 -12.84 -4.69
N VAL A 177 -15.08 -12.12 -4.42
CA VAL A 177 -14.07 -12.52 -3.44
C VAL A 177 -14.11 -11.55 -2.27
N LEU A 178 -14.36 -12.10 -1.09
CA LEU A 178 -14.26 -11.41 0.20
C LEU A 178 -12.90 -11.74 0.80
N THR A 179 -12.14 -10.72 1.19
CA THR A 179 -10.88 -10.92 1.92
C THR A 179 -10.92 -10.13 3.21
N PHE A 180 -10.56 -10.80 4.28
CA PHE A 180 -10.35 -10.23 5.60
C PHE A 180 -8.89 -10.46 5.99
N ARG A 181 -8.20 -9.39 6.42
CA ARG A 181 -6.80 -9.42 6.83
C ARG A 181 -6.62 -8.59 8.10
N TYR A 182 -5.89 -9.13 9.05
CA TYR A 182 -5.45 -8.41 10.23
C TYR A 182 -3.94 -8.53 10.37
N LEU A 183 -3.22 -7.42 10.39
CA LEU A 183 -1.76 -7.40 10.47
C LEU A 183 -1.32 -6.64 11.72
N TRP A 184 -0.42 -7.25 12.48
CA TRP A 184 0.33 -6.60 13.56
C TRP A 184 1.57 -5.96 12.98
N GLU A 185 1.76 -4.67 13.23
CA GLU A 185 2.99 -3.98 12.87
C GLU A 185 4.06 -4.23 13.92
N THR A 186 5.16 -4.87 13.52
CA THR A 186 6.20 -5.37 14.44
C THR A 186 7.52 -4.64 14.33
N GLY A 187 7.80 -3.95 13.24
CA GLY A 187 9.12 -3.40 12.93
C GLY A 187 9.10 -1.96 12.41
N THR A 188 8.30 -1.09 13.04
CA THR A 188 8.18 0.33 12.66
C THR A 188 9.38 1.13 13.14
N ARG A 189 9.98 1.91 12.26
CA ARG A 189 10.99 2.93 12.58
C ARG A 189 10.61 4.26 11.94
N VAL A 190 10.59 5.34 12.74
CA VAL A 190 10.24 6.71 12.32
C VAL A 190 8.79 6.89 11.92
N ASP A 191 7.95 5.88 12.10
CA ASP A 191 6.53 5.92 11.75
C ASP A 191 5.66 5.49 12.95
N THR A 192 4.35 5.69 12.85
CA THR A 192 3.40 5.29 13.89
C THR A 192 3.24 3.78 13.87
N LYS A 193 3.45 3.12 15.01
CA LYS A 193 3.19 1.69 15.17
C LYS A 193 1.69 1.47 15.40
N GLY A 194 1.08 0.58 14.66
CA GLY A 194 -0.34 0.27 14.76
C GLY A 194 -0.67 -1.18 14.42
N ASN A 195 -1.94 -1.40 14.14
CA ASN A 195 -2.45 -2.64 13.56
C ASN A 195 -3.30 -2.29 12.35
N ILE A 196 -3.25 -3.12 11.32
CA ILE A 196 -4.03 -2.94 10.11
C ILE A 196 -5.16 -3.95 10.10
N LEU A 197 -6.39 -3.45 10.03
CA LEU A 197 -7.57 -4.24 9.72
C LEU A 197 -8.01 -3.90 8.32
N ALA A 198 -7.96 -4.85 7.41
CA ALA A 198 -8.37 -4.67 6.02
C ALA A 198 -9.53 -5.61 5.66
N PHE A 199 -10.52 -5.06 5.01
CA PHE A 199 -11.60 -5.79 4.38
C PHE A 199 -11.65 -5.39 2.91
N SER A 200 -11.62 -6.36 2.02
CA SER A 200 -11.75 -6.10 0.59
C SER A 200 -12.84 -6.94 -0.06
N LEU A 201 -13.47 -6.36 -1.05
CA LEU A 201 -14.51 -6.96 -1.86
C LEU A 201 -14.13 -6.80 -3.33
N THR A 202 -13.91 -7.90 -4.01
CA THR A 202 -13.53 -7.92 -5.43
C THR A 202 -14.58 -8.63 -6.25
N PHE A 203 -14.99 -8.02 -7.35
CA PHE A 203 -15.91 -8.61 -8.31
C PHE A 203 -15.17 -8.94 -9.60
N LYS A 204 -15.31 -10.19 -10.07
CA LYS A 204 -14.91 -10.60 -11.40
C LYS A 204 -16.17 -10.75 -12.24
N VAL A 205 -16.24 -10.01 -13.34
CA VAL A 205 -17.31 -10.07 -14.33
C VAL A 205 -16.66 -10.33 -15.68
N HIS A 206 -17.13 -11.36 -16.37
CA HIS A 206 -16.72 -11.67 -17.74
C HIS A 206 -17.83 -11.29 -18.71
#